data_870d15e13d1ac04e26e5229b65910afc
#
_entry.id   870d15e13d1ac04e26e5229b65910afc
#
_cell.length_a   1.000
_cell.length_b   1.000
_cell.length_c   1.000
_cell.angle_alpha   90.00
_cell.angle_beta   90.00
_cell.angle_gamma   90.00
#
_symmetry.space_group_name_H-M   'P 1'
#
loop_
_entity.id
_entity.type
_entity.pdbx_description
1 polymer ?
#
loop_
_entity_poly.entity_id
_entity_poly.type
_entity_poly.pdbx_seq_one_letter_code
_entity_poly.pdbx_strand_id
1 'polypeptide(L)'
;MLGSLDKLSADDASRSANDGATIAAHAQHVRYGLSLMNRWANEGGDPFADAKWDEAWKTSSVDSGAWQEIKGGLADEARRWTQALSAPREVTDIELSGMIGSIAHLAYHVGAIRQIDKQARGPREGTF
;
A
#
# COMPACT_ATOMS: atom_id res chain seq x y z
N MET A 1 -9.12 0.33 2.16
CA MET A 1 -8.31 -0.10 1.00
C MET A 1 -8.53 -1.56 0.68
N LEU A 2 -8.16 -2.52 1.53
CA LEU A 2 -8.22 -3.95 1.22
C LEU A 2 -9.59 -4.40 0.70
N GLY A 3 -10.68 -4.13 1.40
CA GLY A 3 -12.02 -4.49 0.95
C GLY A 3 -12.48 -3.85 -0.38
N SER A 4 -11.83 -2.74 -0.80
CA SER A 4 -12.05 -2.19 -2.14
C SER A 4 -11.29 -2.97 -3.21
N LEU A 5 -10.08 -3.43 -2.91
CA LEU A 5 -9.27 -4.23 -3.83
C LEU A 5 -9.83 -5.63 -4.05
N ASP A 6 -10.53 -6.18 -3.07
CA ASP A 6 -11.17 -7.50 -3.18
C ASP A 6 -12.29 -7.56 -4.23
N LYS A 7 -12.85 -6.40 -4.59
CA LYS A 7 -13.88 -6.29 -5.63
C LYS A 7 -13.32 -6.27 -7.05
N LEU A 8 -12.01 -6.12 -7.20
CA LEU A 8 -11.35 -5.94 -8.50
C LEU A 8 -10.80 -7.26 -9.03
N SER A 9 -11.06 -7.53 -10.30
CA SER A 9 -10.42 -8.61 -11.06
C SER A 9 -8.94 -8.25 -11.37
N ALA A 10 -8.18 -9.21 -11.90
CA ALA A 10 -6.83 -8.97 -12.40
C ALA A 10 -6.82 -7.98 -13.57
N ASP A 11 -7.83 -8.04 -14.44
CA ASP A 11 -8.00 -7.11 -15.55
C ASP A 11 -8.26 -5.69 -15.04
N ASP A 12 -9.13 -5.53 -14.03
CA ASP A 12 -9.36 -4.24 -13.37
C ASP A 12 -8.07 -3.70 -12.73
N ALA A 13 -7.32 -4.56 -12.05
CA ALA A 13 -6.07 -4.20 -11.39
C ALA A 13 -4.96 -3.81 -12.36
N SER A 14 -5.03 -4.30 -13.60
CA SER A 14 -4.08 -3.98 -14.68
C SER A 14 -4.42 -2.67 -15.40
N ARG A 15 -5.50 -2.00 -15.04
CA ARG A 15 -5.88 -0.69 -15.63
C ARG A 15 -5.08 0.45 -15.01
N SER A 16 -4.84 1.48 -15.81
CA SER A 16 -4.24 2.74 -15.42
C SER A 16 -5.11 3.92 -15.84
N ALA A 17 -4.82 5.10 -15.33
CA ALA A 17 -5.38 6.37 -15.82
C ALA A 17 -4.26 7.17 -16.48
N ASN A 18 -4.54 7.75 -17.66
CA ASN A 18 -3.62 8.63 -18.39
C ASN A 18 -2.20 8.05 -18.57
N ASP A 19 -2.10 6.80 -18.96
CA ASP A 19 -0.84 6.07 -19.13
C ASP A 19 0.07 6.05 -17.88
N GLY A 20 -0.52 6.26 -16.70
CA GLY A 20 0.17 6.19 -15.42
C GLY A 20 0.30 4.77 -14.88
N ALA A 21 0.67 4.66 -13.62
CA ALA A 21 0.77 3.37 -12.93
C ALA A 21 -0.59 2.68 -12.82
N THR A 22 -0.58 1.34 -12.92
CA THR A 22 -1.78 0.52 -12.76
C THR A 22 -2.19 0.39 -11.28
N ILE A 23 -3.41 -0.07 -11.03
CA ILE A 23 -3.86 -0.38 -9.67
C ILE A 23 -2.94 -1.42 -9.02
N ALA A 24 -2.53 -2.44 -9.77
CA ALA A 24 -1.59 -3.46 -9.28
C ALA A 24 -0.23 -2.86 -8.91
N ALA A 25 0.28 -1.92 -9.70
CA ALA A 25 1.50 -1.18 -9.38
C ALA A 25 1.37 -0.40 -8.07
N HIS A 26 0.27 0.35 -7.89
CA HIS A 26 0.00 1.06 -6.65
C HIS A 26 -0.10 0.12 -5.45
N ALA A 27 -0.79 -1.01 -5.58
CA ALA A 27 -0.94 -1.99 -4.50
C ALA A 27 0.40 -2.64 -4.13
N GLN A 28 1.22 -3.01 -5.11
CA GLN A 28 2.55 -3.56 -4.90
C GLN A 28 3.50 -2.55 -4.27
N HIS A 29 3.44 -1.29 -4.69
CA HIS A 29 4.25 -0.22 -4.11
C HIS A 29 3.90 0.01 -2.63
N VAL A 30 2.62 0.02 -2.28
CA VAL A 30 2.17 0.12 -0.88
C VAL A 30 2.61 -1.09 -0.07
N ARG A 31 2.45 -2.32 -0.61
CA ARG A 31 2.95 -3.55 0.02
C ARG A 31 4.44 -3.43 0.35
N TYR A 32 5.24 -2.99 -0.62
CA TYR A 32 6.66 -2.80 -0.42
C TYR A 32 6.97 -1.74 0.65
N GLY A 33 6.33 -0.58 0.60
CA GLY A 33 6.51 0.47 1.62
C GLY A 33 6.17 -0.01 3.03
N LEU A 34 5.08 -0.76 3.20
CA LEU A 34 4.72 -1.36 4.49
C LEU A 34 5.73 -2.42 4.95
N SER A 35 6.32 -3.20 4.03
CA SER A 35 7.37 -4.16 4.40
C SER A 35 8.61 -3.49 4.97
N LEU A 36 8.99 -2.33 4.43
CA LEU A 36 10.09 -1.51 4.97
C LEU A 36 9.77 -1.00 6.38
N MET A 37 8.55 -0.50 6.61
CA MET A 37 8.12 -0.03 7.92
C MET A 37 8.05 -1.17 8.95
N ASN A 38 7.61 -2.35 8.55
CA ASN A 38 7.61 -3.54 9.40
C ASN A 38 9.04 -4.00 9.73
N ARG A 39 9.98 -3.93 8.78
CA ARG A 39 11.40 -4.19 9.03
C ARG A 39 11.94 -3.22 10.09
N TRP A 40 11.70 -1.93 9.92
CA TRP A 40 12.10 -0.94 10.93
C TRP A 40 11.49 -1.24 12.30
N ALA A 41 10.22 -1.58 12.39
CA ALA A 41 9.55 -1.86 13.65
C ALA A 41 10.15 -3.04 14.41
N ASN A 42 10.72 -4.01 13.71
CA ASN A 42 11.32 -5.21 14.29
C ASN A 42 12.84 -5.09 14.52
N GLU A 43 13.54 -4.40 13.62
CA GLU A 43 15.00 -4.40 13.56
C GLU A 43 15.62 -3.03 13.89
N GLY A 44 14.82 -1.96 13.81
CA GLY A 44 15.29 -0.57 13.93
C GLY A 44 16.07 -0.11 12.70
N GLY A 45 16.87 0.94 12.86
CA GLY A 45 17.69 1.51 11.81
C GLY A 45 16.91 2.42 10.85
N ASP A 46 17.49 2.73 9.69
CA ASP A 46 16.84 3.47 8.62
C ASP A 46 16.21 2.48 7.63
N PRO A 47 14.88 2.39 7.56
CA PRO A 47 14.20 1.43 6.67
C PRO A 47 14.38 1.75 5.19
N PHE A 48 14.81 2.97 4.86
CA PHE A 48 14.90 3.46 3.49
C PHE A 48 16.32 3.48 2.92
N ALA A 49 17.34 3.19 3.75
CA ALA A 49 18.75 3.28 3.36
C ALA A 49 19.10 2.44 2.12
N ASP A 50 18.45 1.29 1.95
CA ASP A 50 18.65 0.35 0.83
C ASP A 50 17.36 0.12 0.01
N ALA A 51 16.38 1.01 0.13
CA ALA A 51 15.09 0.86 -0.51
C ALA A 51 15.18 0.96 -2.04
N LYS A 52 14.58 -0.03 -2.72
CA LYS A 52 14.54 -0.14 -4.19
C LYS A 52 13.16 0.27 -4.71
N TRP A 53 12.85 1.54 -4.60
CA TRP A 53 11.54 2.06 -4.98
C TRP A 53 11.19 1.87 -6.45
N ASP A 54 12.19 1.92 -7.34
CA ASP A 54 12.04 1.65 -8.76
C ASP A 54 11.56 0.23 -9.04
N GLU A 55 12.06 -0.76 -8.30
CA GLU A 55 11.60 -2.15 -8.40
C GLU A 55 10.11 -2.30 -8.02
N ALA A 56 9.68 -1.57 -6.99
CA ALA A 56 8.29 -1.61 -6.52
C ALA A 56 7.28 -1.06 -7.55
N TRP A 57 7.73 -0.30 -8.54
CA TRP A 57 6.90 0.25 -9.61
C TRP A 57 6.92 -0.57 -10.91
N LYS A 58 7.71 -1.63 -11.00
CA LYS A 58 7.83 -2.45 -12.23
C LYS A 58 6.60 -3.28 -12.56
N THR A 59 5.71 -3.51 -11.59
CA THR A 59 4.44 -4.19 -11.83
C THR A 59 3.56 -3.34 -12.73
N SER A 60 3.17 -3.85 -13.91
CA SER A 60 2.28 -3.15 -14.83
C SER A 60 0.94 -3.88 -15.00
N SER A 61 0.98 -5.10 -15.50
CA SER A 61 -0.19 -5.98 -15.62
C SER A 61 0.01 -7.23 -14.78
N VAL A 62 -1.09 -7.84 -14.37
CA VAL A 62 -1.12 -9.03 -13.53
C VAL A 62 -2.14 -10.04 -14.03
N ASP A 63 -1.84 -11.32 -13.89
CA ASP A 63 -2.82 -12.38 -13.97
C ASP A 63 -3.53 -12.59 -12.61
N SER A 64 -4.50 -13.48 -12.57
CA SER A 64 -5.29 -13.75 -11.36
C SER A 64 -4.42 -14.25 -10.20
N GLY A 65 -3.40 -15.07 -10.46
CA GLY A 65 -2.50 -15.58 -9.44
C GLY A 65 -1.64 -14.47 -8.83
N ALA A 66 -1.00 -13.69 -9.67
CA ALA A 66 -0.18 -12.54 -9.25
C ALA A 66 -1.02 -11.49 -8.51
N TRP A 67 -2.27 -11.23 -8.95
CA TRP A 67 -3.16 -10.30 -8.26
C TRP A 67 -3.53 -10.78 -6.86
N GLN A 68 -3.84 -12.06 -6.69
CA GLN A 68 -4.12 -12.64 -5.37
C GLN A 68 -2.88 -12.58 -4.45
N GLU A 69 -1.69 -12.83 -4.99
CA GLU A 69 -0.44 -12.71 -4.22
C GLU A 69 -0.21 -11.28 -3.74
N ILE A 70 -0.40 -10.28 -4.60
CA ILE A 70 -0.25 -8.86 -4.21
C ILE A 70 -1.25 -8.50 -3.10
N LYS A 71 -2.53 -8.85 -3.25
CA LYS A 71 -3.56 -8.58 -2.25
C LYS A 71 -3.28 -9.27 -0.92
N GLY A 72 -2.93 -10.54 -0.96
CA GLY A 72 -2.59 -11.33 0.23
C GLY A 72 -1.37 -10.75 0.96
N GLY A 73 -0.30 -10.47 0.24
CA GLY A 73 0.91 -9.87 0.80
C GLY A 73 0.67 -8.47 1.38
N LEU A 74 -0.13 -7.64 0.70
CA LEU A 74 -0.52 -6.32 1.21
C LEU A 74 -1.35 -6.44 2.51
N ALA A 75 -2.28 -7.38 2.57
CA ALA A 75 -3.07 -7.63 3.78
C ALA A 75 -2.19 -8.08 4.95
N ASP A 76 -1.20 -8.94 4.70
CA ASP A 76 -0.25 -9.40 5.70
C ASP A 76 0.63 -8.28 6.23
N GLU A 77 1.20 -7.46 5.35
CA GLU A 77 2.02 -6.31 5.74
C GLU A 77 1.19 -5.26 6.53
N ALA A 78 -0.05 -5.00 6.11
CA ALA A 78 -0.94 -4.08 6.80
C ALA A 78 -1.30 -4.57 8.21
N ARG A 79 -1.53 -5.88 8.37
CA ARG A 79 -1.80 -6.49 9.68
C ARG A 79 -0.60 -6.35 10.61
N ARG A 80 0.59 -6.69 10.12
CA ARG A 80 1.84 -6.56 10.90
C ARG A 80 2.09 -5.10 11.30
N TRP A 81 1.87 -4.17 10.38
CA TRP A 81 2.05 -2.75 10.67
C TRP A 81 1.05 -2.24 11.73
N THR A 82 -0.21 -2.65 11.63
CA THR A 82 -1.21 -2.33 12.65
C THR A 82 -0.83 -2.88 14.03
N GLN A 83 -0.32 -4.11 14.09
CA GLN A 83 0.18 -4.71 15.34
C GLN A 83 1.38 -3.94 15.90
N ALA A 84 2.34 -3.55 15.03
CA ALA A 84 3.49 -2.78 15.45
C ALA A 84 3.12 -1.41 16.02
N LEU A 85 2.15 -0.72 15.39
CA LEU A 85 1.63 0.57 15.86
C LEU A 85 0.84 0.46 17.18
N SER A 86 0.26 -0.70 17.46
CA SER A 86 -0.50 -0.95 18.69
C SER A 86 0.39 -1.29 19.88
N ALA A 87 1.65 -1.64 19.65
CA ALA A 87 2.60 -1.96 20.71
C ALA A 87 3.18 -0.67 21.31
N PRO A 88 3.24 -0.53 22.64
CA PRO A 88 3.92 0.59 23.27
C PRO A 88 5.39 0.63 22.86
N ARG A 89 5.86 1.80 22.42
CA ARG A 89 7.27 2.04 22.09
C ARG A 89 7.62 3.51 22.25
N GLU A 90 8.85 3.76 22.61
CA GLU A 90 9.42 5.10 22.51
C GLU A 90 9.88 5.33 21.08
N VAL A 91 9.66 6.52 20.57
CA VAL A 91 10.04 6.93 19.22
C VAL A 91 10.69 8.31 19.27
N THR A 92 11.63 8.55 18.41
CA THR A 92 12.18 9.87 18.14
C THR A 92 11.22 10.69 17.27
N ASP A 93 11.43 12.00 17.18
CA ASP A 93 10.63 12.87 16.31
C ASP A 93 10.71 12.46 14.84
N ILE A 94 11.88 11.98 14.40
CA ILE A 94 12.09 11.49 13.03
C ILE A 94 11.26 10.21 12.80
N GLU A 95 11.30 9.28 13.73
CA GLU A 95 10.53 8.02 13.64
C GLU A 95 9.02 8.29 13.67
N LEU A 96 8.57 9.19 14.54
CA LEU A 96 7.17 9.61 14.58
C LEU A 96 6.74 10.23 13.26
N SER A 97 7.56 11.10 12.68
CA SER A 97 7.31 11.70 11.37
C SER A 97 7.22 10.65 10.27
N GLY A 98 8.09 9.63 10.31
CA GLY A 98 8.06 8.48 9.40
C GLY A 98 6.77 7.66 9.54
N MET A 99 6.31 7.42 10.76
CA MET A 99 5.06 6.70 11.03
C MET A 99 3.85 7.47 10.46
N ILE A 100 3.78 8.78 10.69
CA ILE A 100 2.73 9.64 10.13
C ILE A 100 2.83 9.67 8.60
N GLY A 101 4.04 9.78 8.07
CA GLY A 101 4.31 9.75 6.63
C GLY A 101 3.82 8.46 5.96
N SER A 102 3.95 7.30 6.64
CA SER A 102 3.46 6.02 6.13
C SER A 102 1.94 6.00 5.95
N ILE A 103 1.21 6.65 6.85
CA ILE A 103 -0.25 6.78 6.77
C ILE A 103 -0.64 7.71 5.62
N ALA A 104 0.03 8.85 5.48
CA ALA A 104 -0.20 9.79 4.38
C ALA A 104 0.10 9.15 3.01
N HIS A 105 1.19 8.39 2.91
CA HIS A 105 1.56 7.62 1.73
C HIS A 105 0.47 6.60 1.35
N LEU A 106 -0.05 5.85 2.32
CA LEU A 106 -1.17 4.94 2.10
C LEU A 106 -2.42 5.67 1.61
N ALA A 107 -2.76 6.81 2.21
CA ALA A 107 -3.92 7.62 1.81
C ALA A 107 -3.79 8.12 0.37
N TYR A 108 -2.60 8.57 -0.05
CA TYR A 108 -2.31 8.95 -1.43
C TYR A 108 -2.61 7.81 -2.41
N HIS A 109 -2.10 6.61 -2.15
CA HIS A 109 -2.32 5.46 -3.05
C HIS A 109 -3.76 4.99 -3.06
N VAL A 110 -4.47 5.07 -1.94
CA VAL A 110 -5.93 4.82 -1.91
C VAL A 110 -6.66 5.80 -2.81
N GLY A 111 -6.31 7.08 -2.75
CA GLY A 111 -6.88 8.11 -3.62
C GLY A 111 -6.60 7.84 -5.10
N ALA A 112 -5.35 7.52 -5.46
CA ALA A 112 -4.95 7.21 -6.82
C ALA A 112 -5.71 6.00 -7.39
N ILE A 113 -5.80 4.90 -6.65
CA ILE A 113 -6.55 3.70 -7.05
C ILE A 113 -8.03 4.04 -7.29
N ARG A 114 -8.63 4.84 -6.42
CA ARG A 114 -10.04 5.26 -6.55
C ARG A 114 -10.31 6.16 -7.75
N GLN A 115 -9.32 6.88 -8.24
CA GLN A 115 -9.42 7.64 -9.48
C GLN A 115 -9.36 6.75 -10.72
N ILE A 116 -8.61 5.65 -10.67
CA ILE A 116 -8.49 4.69 -11.78
C ILE A 116 -9.78 3.87 -11.91
N ASP A 117 -10.31 3.35 -10.80
CA ASP A 117 -11.50 2.51 -10.82
C ASP A 117 -12.57 2.96 -9.82
N LYS A 118 -13.76 3.23 -10.33
CA LYS A 118 -14.91 3.66 -9.52
C LYS A 118 -15.40 2.57 -8.56
N GLN A 119 -15.18 1.30 -8.86
CA GLN A 119 -15.55 0.19 -7.97
C GLN A 119 -14.70 0.19 -6.69
N ALA A 120 -13.46 0.70 -6.76
CA ALA A 120 -12.58 0.86 -5.62
C ALA A 120 -12.94 2.06 -4.73
N ARG A 121 -13.89 2.91 -5.14
CA ARG A 121 -14.33 4.06 -4.35
C ARG A 121 -15.02 3.59 -3.06
N GLY A 122 -14.81 4.38 -2.02
CA GLY A 122 -15.54 4.24 -0.76
C GLY A 122 -17.02 4.65 -0.89
N PRO A 123 -17.74 4.77 0.23
CA PRO A 123 -19.11 5.29 0.24
C PRO A 123 -19.16 6.68 -0.41
N ARG A 124 -20.36 7.04 -0.89
CA ARG A 124 -20.57 8.41 -1.42
C ARG A 124 -20.23 9.43 -0.35
N GLU A 125 -19.60 10.53 -0.76
CA GLU A 125 -19.33 11.64 0.14
C GLU A 125 -20.63 12.10 0.82
N GLY A 126 -20.58 12.29 2.13
CA GLY A 126 -21.73 12.69 2.94
C GLY A 126 -22.67 11.56 3.36
N THR A 127 -22.40 10.30 3.03
CA THR A 127 -23.14 9.13 3.53
C THR A 127 -22.35 8.44 4.63
N PHE A 128 -22.34 9.00 5.82
CA PHE A 128 -21.72 8.41 7.01
C PHE A 128 -22.80 7.92 7.99
#